data_eb1ee4ebed726e5473020adc6de68f92
#
_entry.id   eb1ee4ebed726e5473020adc6de68f92
#
_cell.length_a   1.000
_cell.length_b   1.000
_cell.length_c   1.000
_cell.angle_alpha   90.00
_cell.angle_beta   90.00
_cell.angle_gamma   90.00
#
_symmetry.space_group_name_H-M   'P 1'
#
loop_
_entity.id
_entity.type
_entity.pdbx_description
1 polymer ?
#
loop_
_entity_poly.entity_id
_entity_poly.type
_entity_poly.pdbx_seq_one_letter_code
_entity_poly.pdbx_strand_id
1 'polypeptide(L)'
;MNGVAYFQRMACYNSWANQHVLDACASLDVCELETSRAAFFPSIIRTLNHLLVADRLWLGRLVGTPESLALDTVLHAGFDEFRAAREAQDARIIAFTEQLDAETLAGNLSYQSMLAGAYTLPREVILAHMFNHQTHHRGQLHSMLIEAGTKPLAIDLVYYCLEDDA
;
A
#
# COMPACT_ATOMS: atom_id res chain seq x y z
N MET A 1 11.58 9.15 18.20
CA MET A 1 10.34 8.40 17.92
C MET A 1 10.64 6.95 18.22
N ASN A 2 9.80 6.24 18.98
CA ASN A 2 9.98 4.79 19.16
C ASN A 2 9.45 4.05 17.92
N GLY A 3 9.83 2.76 17.74
CA GLY A 3 9.46 2.00 16.54
C GLY A 3 7.94 1.84 16.34
N VAL A 4 7.17 1.69 17.42
CA VAL A 4 5.71 1.58 17.37
C VAL A 4 5.09 2.86 16.83
N ALA A 5 5.44 4.02 17.41
CA ALA A 5 4.94 5.32 16.95
C ALA A 5 5.35 5.64 15.50
N TYR A 6 6.52 5.14 15.07
CA TYR A 6 6.93 5.26 13.67
C TYR A 6 5.98 4.51 12.73
N PHE A 7 5.65 3.24 13.02
CA PHE A 7 4.78 2.44 12.18
C PHE A 7 3.32 2.89 12.22
N GLN A 8 2.84 3.41 13.36
CA GLN A 8 1.53 4.06 13.45
C GLN A 8 1.44 5.28 12.52
N ARG A 9 2.46 6.15 12.56
CA ARG A 9 2.54 7.30 11.63
C ARG A 9 2.61 6.85 10.17
N MET A 10 3.39 5.82 9.87
CA MET A 10 3.49 5.29 8.49
C MET A 10 2.18 4.71 7.98
N ALA A 11 1.35 4.11 8.84
CA ALA A 11 0.03 3.63 8.47
C ALA A 11 -0.93 4.77 8.11
N CYS A 12 -0.98 5.82 8.94
CA CYS A 12 -1.78 7.01 8.68
C CYS A 12 -1.30 7.76 7.41
N TYR A 13 0.01 7.97 7.28
CA TYR A 13 0.61 8.52 6.07
C TYR A 13 0.27 7.70 4.82
N ASN A 14 0.34 6.37 4.90
CA ASN A 14 0.03 5.50 3.76
C ASN A 14 -1.43 5.68 3.31
N SER A 15 -2.37 5.71 4.25
CA SER A 15 -3.78 5.97 3.98
C SER A 15 -3.99 7.33 3.32
N TRP A 16 -3.39 8.39 3.88
CA TRP A 16 -3.43 9.75 3.33
C TRP A 16 -2.88 9.82 1.90
N ALA A 17 -1.70 9.24 1.66
CA ALA A 17 -1.08 9.24 0.34
C ALA A 17 -1.88 8.42 -0.68
N ASN A 18 -2.49 7.29 -0.27
CA ASN A 18 -3.38 6.50 -1.11
C ASN A 18 -4.64 7.29 -1.48
N GLN A 19 -5.22 8.06 -0.55
CA GLN A 19 -6.39 8.90 -0.83
C GLN A 19 -6.09 9.93 -1.93
N HIS A 20 -4.93 10.61 -1.87
CA HIS A 20 -4.51 11.55 -2.93
C HIS A 20 -4.37 10.86 -4.30
N VAL A 21 -3.81 9.64 -4.33
CA VAL A 21 -3.73 8.84 -5.57
C VAL A 21 -5.12 8.47 -6.08
N LEU A 22 -6.03 8.04 -5.19
CA LEU A 22 -7.40 7.68 -5.55
C LEU A 22 -8.19 8.89 -6.09
N ASP A 23 -8.01 10.07 -5.48
CA ASP A 23 -8.66 11.30 -5.95
C ASP A 23 -8.13 11.74 -7.32
N ALA A 24 -6.82 11.57 -7.57
CA ALA A 24 -6.26 11.80 -8.89
C ALA A 24 -6.81 10.81 -9.93
N CYS A 25 -6.92 9.53 -9.60
CA CYS A 25 -7.54 8.52 -10.47
C CYS A 25 -9.00 8.85 -10.78
N ALA A 26 -9.77 9.32 -9.78
CA ALA A 26 -11.18 9.69 -9.94
C ALA A 26 -11.38 10.89 -10.90
N SER A 27 -10.34 11.68 -11.14
CA SER A 27 -10.39 12.81 -12.08
C SER A 27 -10.16 12.42 -13.55
N LEU A 28 -9.78 11.16 -13.80
CA LEU A 28 -9.50 10.62 -15.14
C LEU A 28 -10.71 9.91 -15.74
N ASP A 29 -10.75 9.83 -17.05
CA ASP A 29 -11.66 8.93 -17.73
C ASP A 29 -11.32 7.48 -17.37
N VAL A 30 -12.33 6.62 -17.20
CA VAL A 30 -12.16 5.22 -16.79
C VAL A 30 -11.23 4.45 -17.73
N CYS A 31 -11.26 4.73 -19.03
CA CYS A 31 -10.37 4.10 -20.01
C CYS A 31 -8.89 4.42 -19.77
N GLU A 32 -8.56 5.58 -19.18
CA GLU A 32 -7.17 5.94 -18.85
C GLU A 32 -6.60 5.05 -17.73
N LEU A 33 -7.42 4.57 -16.82
CA LEU A 33 -6.99 3.66 -15.76
C LEU A 33 -6.54 2.30 -16.31
N GLU A 34 -7.09 1.88 -17.46
CA GLU A 34 -6.79 0.63 -18.13
C GLU A 34 -5.75 0.78 -19.26
N THR A 35 -5.48 2.01 -19.70
CA THR A 35 -4.54 2.29 -20.78
C THR A 35 -3.17 1.69 -20.49
N SER A 36 -2.65 0.89 -21.45
CA SER A 36 -1.37 0.20 -21.32
C SER A 36 -0.20 1.17 -21.43
N ARG A 37 0.73 1.10 -20.47
CA ARG A 37 1.94 1.91 -20.36
C ARG A 37 3.19 1.04 -20.20
N ALA A 38 4.34 1.58 -20.50
CA ALA A 38 5.63 0.87 -20.39
C ALA A 38 6.07 0.77 -18.92
N ALA A 39 5.43 -0.13 -18.16
CA ALA A 39 5.72 -0.40 -16.76
C ALA A 39 5.58 -1.89 -16.45
N PHE A 40 6.09 -2.35 -15.30
CA PHE A 40 6.00 -3.75 -14.89
C PHE A 40 4.53 -4.20 -14.75
N PHE A 41 3.71 -3.41 -14.08
CA PHE A 41 2.26 -3.51 -14.15
C PHE A 41 1.78 -2.51 -15.19
N PRO A 42 1.21 -2.97 -16.31
CA PRO A 42 1.10 -2.14 -17.51
C PRO A 42 0.01 -1.07 -17.47
N SER A 43 -0.74 -0.91 -16.38
CA SER A 43 -1.76 0.13 -16.26
C SER A 43 -1.95 0.59 -14.82
N ILE A 44 -2.58 1.75 -14.65
CA ILE A 44 -2.89 2.33 -13.33
C ILE A 44 -3.68 1.34 -12.50
N ILE A 45 -4.79 0.80 -13.02
CA ILE A 45 -5.65 -0.12 -12.26
C ILE A 45 -4.92 -1.43 -11.88
N ARG A 46 -4.01 -1.93 -12.70
CA ARG A 46 -3.21 -3.11 -12.37
C ARG A 46 -2.19 -2.82 -11.29
N THR A 47 -1.53 -1.67 -11.32
CA THR A 47 -0.59 -1.25 -10.27
C THR A 47 -1.30 -1.03 -8.94
N LEU A 48 -2.48 -0.41 -8.97
CA LEU A 48 -3.34 -0.24 -7.79
C LEU A 48 -3.74 -1.60 -7.18
N ASN A 49 -4.22 -2.54 -8.01
CA ASN A 49 -4.57 -3.88 -7.53
C ASN A 49 -3.36 -4.63 -6.96
N HIS A 50 -2.18 -4.50 -7.57
CA HIS A 50 -0.95 -5.09 -7.03
C HIS A 50 -0.63 -4.57 -5.62
N LEU A 51 -0.77 -3.26 -5.37
CA LEU A 51 -0.58 -2.67 -4.04
C LEU A 51 -1.58 -3.23 -3.02
N LEU A 52 -2.84 -3.36 -3.40
CA LEU A 52 -3.87 -3.94 -2.54
C LEU A 52 -3.59 -5.42 -2.23
N VAL A 53 -3.21 -6.21 -3.24
CA VAL A 53 -2.82 -7.62 -3.08
C VAL A 53 -1.62 -7.74 -2.13
N ALA A 54 -0.57 -6.96 -2.34
CA ALA A 54 0.62 -6.99 -1.49
C ALA A 54 0.30 -6.67 -0.02
N ASP A 55 -0.50 -5.64 0.23
CA ASP A 55 -0.93 -5.29 1.58
C ASP A 55 -1.76 -6.39 2.25
N ARG A 56 -2.67 -7.01 1.52
CA ARG A 56 -3.47 -8.13 2.03
C ARG A 56 -2.59 -9.32 2.40
N LEU A 57 -1.63 -9.66 1.54
CA LEU A 57 -0.69 -10.76 1.79
C LEU A 57 0.18 -10.48 3.03
N TRP A 58 0.74 -9.29 3.15
CA TRP A 58 1.62 -8.96 4.26
C TRP A 58 0.85 -8.79 5.57
N LEU A 59 -0.26 -8.06 5.56
CA LEU A 59 -1.09 -7.91 6.75
C LEU A 59 -1.63 -9.27 7.20
N GLY A 60 -2.11 -10.11 6.27
CA GLY A 60 -2.58 -11.47 6.58
C GLY A 60 -1.52 -12.32 7.29
N ARG A 61 -0.26 -12.24 6.85
CA ARG A 61 0.87 -12.91 7.54
C ARG A 61 1.10 -12.36 8.95
N LEU A 62 1.05 -11.03 9.10
CA LEU A 62 1.26 -10.35 10.38
C LEU A 62 0.18 -10.67 11.41
N VAL A 63 -1.08 -10.83 10.98
CA VAL A 63 -2.22 -11.15 11.87
C VAL A 63 -2.54 -12.64 11.96
N GLY A 64 -1.74 -13.51 11.31
CA GLY A 64 -1.91 -14.96 11.39
C GLY A 64 -3.02 -15.54 10.50
N THR A 65 -3.53 -14.79 9.55
CA THR A 65 -4.54 -15.22 8.55
C THR A 65 -4.02 -15.05 7.12
N PRO A 66 -2.95 -15.79 6.73
CA PRO A 66 -2.31 -15.60 5.44
C PRO A 66 -3.25 -15.94 4.29
N GLU A 67 -3.26 -15.09 3.28
CA GLU A 67 -3.96 -15.31 2.03
C GLU A 67 -3.01 -15.92 0.98
N SER A 68 -3.58 -16.58 -0.04
CA SER A 68 -2.86 -17.11 -1.20
C SER A 68 -3.38 -16.42 -2.47
N LEU A 69 -2.72 -15.34 -2.86
CA LEU A 69 -3.06 -14.53 -4.04
C LEU A 69 -1.82 -14.41 -4.92
N ALA A 70 -1.98 -14.50 -6.24
CA ALA A 70 -0.92 -14.12 -7.17
C ALA A 70 -0.70 -12.61 -7.14
N LEU A 71 0.55 -12.16 -7.27
CA LEU A 71 0.91 -10.74 -7.14
C LEU A 71 0.30 -9.85 -8.24
N ASP A 72 -0.09 -10.42 -9.36
CA ASP A 72 -0.71 -9.76 -10.52
C ASP A 72 -2.24 -9.92 -10.55
N THR A 73 -2.84 -10.47 -9.48
CA THR A 73 -4.29 -10.64 -9.39
C THR A 73 -4.99 -9.28 -9.44
N VAL A 74 -5.96 -9.16 -10.34
CA VAL A 74 -6.89 -8.03 -10.38
C VAL A 74 -8.09 -8.39 -9.49
N LEU A 75 -8.10 -7.88 -8.27
CA LEU A 75 -9.18 -8.13 -7.29
C LEU A 75 -10.45 -7.36 -7.66
N HIS A 76 -10.28 -6.13 -8.14
CA HIS A 76 -11.35 -5.24 -8.53
C HIS A 76 -10.99 -4.58 -9.86
N ALA A 77 -11.77 -4.86 -10.90
CA ALA A 77 -11.62 -4.23 -12.22
C ALA A 77 -12.27 -2.83 -12.25
N GLY A 78 -13.39 -2.66 -11.55
CA GLY A 78 -14.07 -1.38 -11.41
C GLY A 78 -13.37 -0.48 -10.39
N PHE A 79 -13.22 0.82 -10.74
CA PHE A 79 -12.49 1.76 -9.88
C PHE A 79 -13.21 2.03 -8.55
N ASP A 80 -14.54 2.18 -8.55
CA ASP A 80 -15.30 2.46 -7.32
C ASP A 80 -15.21 1.29 -6.32
N GLU A 81 -15.31 0.05 -6.81
CA GLU A 81 -15.13 -1.14 -6.00
C GLU A 81 -13.70 -1.24 -5.46
N PHE A 82 -12.72 -0.93 -6.30
CA PHE A 82 -11.32 -0.88 -5.90
C PHE A 82 -11.09 0.16 -4.82
N ARG A 83 -11.63 1.40 -5.00
CA ARG A 83 -11.52 2.49 -4.02
C ARG A 83 -12.03 2.07 -2.65
N ALA A 84 -13.23 1.53 -2.59
CA ALA A 84 -13.81 1.05 -1.33
C ALA A 84 -12.96 -0.04 -0.67
N ALA A 85 -12.43 -0.99 -1.46
CA ALA A 85 -11.56 -2.05 -0.96
C ALA A 85 -10.21 -1.51 -0.45
N ARG A 86 -9.63 -0.50 -1.12
CA ARG A 86 -8.38 0.16 -0.69
C ARG A 86 -8.57 0.90 0.63
N GLU A 87 -9.62 1.70 0.74
CA GLU A 87 -9.96 2.43 1.96
C GLU A 87 -10.19 1.47 3.15
N ALA A 88 -10.92 0.38 2.92
CA ALA A 88 -11.11 -0.65 3.93
C ALA A 88 -9.79 -1.33 4.36
N GLN A 89 -8.87 -1.57 3.41
CA GLN A 89 -7.57 -2.16 3.73
C GLN A 89 -6.66 -1.17 4.48
N ASP A 90 -6.68 0.12 4.14
CA ASP A 90 -5.95 1.15 4.88
C ASP A 90 -6.43 1.25 6.33
N ALA A 91 -7.75 1.23 6.56
CA ALA A 91 -8.32 1.19 7.90
C ALA A 91 -7.86 -0.06 8.71
N ARG A 92 -7.77 -1.24 8.06
CA ARG A 92 -7.24 -2.45 8.70
C ARG A 92 -5.77 -2.33 9.07
N ILE A 93 -4.95 -1.69 8.24
CA ILE A 93 -3.53 -1.46 8.53
C ILE A 93 -3.37 -0.50 9.72
N ILE A 94 -4.15 0.58 9.74
CA ILE A 94 -4.18 1.53 10.87
C ILE A 94 -4.56 0.80 12.16
N ALA A 95 -5.68 0.09 12.18
CA ALA A 95 -6.15 -0.64 13.34
C ALA A 95 -5.12 -1.69 13.84
N PHE A 96 -4.40 -2.34 12.93
CA PHE A 96 -3.31 -3.26 13.28
C PHE A 96 -2.15 -2.52 13.96
N THR A 97 -1.72 -1.38 13.44
CA THR A 97 -0.59 -0.63 14.01
C THR A 97 -0.95 0.05 15.33
N GLU A 98 -2.22 0.41 15.57
CA GLU A 98 -2.71 0.92 16.85
C GLU A 98 -2.61 -0.13 17.97
N GLN A 99 -2.75 -1.41 17.64
CA GLN A 99 -2.64 -2.53 18.59
C GLN A 99 -1.19 -3.03 18.75
N LEU A 100 -0.25 -2.48 17.99
CA LEU A 100 1.14 -2.90 18.02
C LEU A 100 1.82 -2.40 19.31
N ASP A 101 2.51 -3.28 20.01
CA ASP A 101 3.37 -2.95 21.14
C ASP A 101 4.86 -3.24 20.84
N ALA A 102 5.73 -2.80 21.74
CA ALA A 102 7.17 -2.94 21.56
C ALA A 102 7.65 -4.41 21.60
N GLU A 103 6.99 -5.27 22.37
CA GLU A 103 7.33 -6.70 22.48
C GLU A 103 6.97 -7.42 21.17
N THR A 104 5.76 -7.20 20.66
CA THR A 104 5.30 -7.73 19.38
C THR A 104 6.19 -7.25 18.24
N LEU A 105 6.55 -5.97 18.23
CA LEU A 105 7.40 -5.38 17.18
C LEU A 105 8.82 -5.97 17.18
N ALA A 106 9.40 -6.20 18.35
CA ALA A 106 10.73 -6.80 18.50
C ALA A 106 10.79 -8.30 18.14
N GLY A 107 9.64 -8.95 18.01
CA GLY A 107 9.53 -10.36 17.65
C GLY A 107 9.82 -10.65 16.18
N ASN A 108 9.91 -11.95 15.88
CA ASN A 108 10.05 -12.45 14.51
C ASN A 108 8.72 -12.92 13.94
N LEU A 109 8.62 -12.93 12.61
CA LEU A 109 7.54 -13.55 11.86
C LEU A 109 8.11 -14.63 10.93
N SER A 110 7.59 -15.86 11.08
CA SER A 110 7.85 -16.95 10.12
C SER A 110 6.72 -17.04 9.13
N TYR A 111 7.03 -17.13 7.84
CA TYR A 111 6.03 -17.20 6.77
C TYR A 111 6.52 -18.03 5.59
N GLN A 112 5.57 -18.55 4.81
CA GLN A 112 5.86 -19.19 3.53
C GLN A 112 5.96 -18.13 2.43
N SER A 113 7.07 -18.15 1.71
CA SER A 113 7.25 -17.32 0.52
C SER A 113 6.49 -17.90 -0.66
N MET A 114 6.01 -17.03 -1.54
CA MET A 114 5.42 -17.45 -2.82
C MET A 114 6.48 -17.94 -3.82
N LEU A 115 7.75 -17.57 -3.65
CA LEU A 115 8.83 -17.90 -4.59
C LEU A 115 9.64 -19.12 -4.17
N ALA A 116 9.96 -19.28 -2.89
CA ALA A 116 10.73 -20.44 -2.41
C ALA A 116 10.79 -20.53 -0.87
N GLY A 117 10.23 -21.56 -0.28
CA GLY A 117 10.48 -21.99 1.09
C GLY A 117 9.94 -21.09 2.21
N ALA A 118 10.28 -21.45 3.44
CA ALA A 118 9.93 -20.73 4.66
C ALA A 118 11.03 -19.70 5.02
N TYR A 119 10.62 -18.54 5.47
CA TYR A 119 11.50 -17.49 5.96
C TYR A 119 11.07 -17.03 7.35
N THR A 120 12.05 -16.58 8.13
CA THR A 120 11.82 -15.92 9.41
C THR A 120 12.56 -14.59 9.39
N LEU A 121 11.83 -13.50 9.58
CA LEU A 121 12.36 -12.13 9.60
C LEU A 121 11.84 -11.36 10.81
N PRO A 122 12.60 -10.36 11.30
CA PRO A 122 12.08 -9.41 12.29
C PRO A 122 10.79 -8.73 11.79
N ARG A 123 9.79 -8.61 12.66
CA ARG A 123 8.50 -7.96 12.28
C ARG A 123 8.70 -6.53 11.84
N GLU A 124 9.64 -5.79 12.46
CA GLU A 124 9.97 -4.42 12.04
C GLU A 124 10.47 -4.34 10.60
N VAL A 125 11.25 -5.33 10.13
CA VAL A 125 11.72 -5.40 8.74
C VAL A 125 10.56 -5.64 7.78
N ILE A 126 9.59 -6.48 8.17
CA ILE A 126 8.40 -6.77 7.37
C ILE A 126 7.50 -5.55 7.27
N LEU A 127 7.28 -4.84 8.38
CA LEU A 127 6.50 -3.59 8.38
C LEU A 127 7.19 -2.50 7.56
N ALA A 128 8.51 -2.33 7.72
CA ALA A 128 9.28 -1.40 6.91
C ALA A 128 9.20 -1.75 5.42
N HIS A 129 9.29 -3.05 5.07
CA HIS A 129 9.13 -3.51 3.69
C HIS A 129 7.74 -3.16 3.15
N MET A 130 6.66 -3.39 3.90
CA MET A 130 5.29 -3.12 3.47
C MET A 130 5.11 -1.64 3.09
N PHE A 131 5.54 -0.70 3.93
CA PHE A 131 5.43 0.73 3.63
C PHE A 131 6.41 1.21 2.54
N ASN A 132 7.63 0.65 2.50
CA ASN A 132 8.57 0.95 1.42
C ASN A 132 8.07 0.46 0.06
N HIS A 133 7.44 -0.71 0.01
CA HIS A 133 6.82 -1.26 -1.20
C HIS A 133 5.68 -0.35 -1.71
N GLN A 134 4.84 0.15 -0.80
CA GLN A 134 3.81 1.13 -1.13
C GLN A 134 4.42 2.40 -1.74
N THR A 135 5.45 2.95 -1.12
CA THR A 135 6.13 4.15 -1.62
C THR A 135 6.73 3.93 -3.01
N HIS A 136 7.37 2.75 -3.23
CA HIS A 136 7.95 2.38 -4.52
C HIS A 136 6.90 2.38 -5.65
N HIS A 137 5.78 1.70 -5.46
CA HIS A 137 4.74 1.60 -6.48
C HIS A 137 3.89 2.87 -6.61
N ARG A 138 3.72 3.65 -5.53
CA ARG A 138 3.13 5.00 -5.64
C ARG A 138 3.97 5.93 -6.52
N GLY A 139 5.30 5.82 -6.48
CA GLY A 139 6.17 6.54 -7.41
C GLY A 139 5.92 6.15 -8.88
N GLN A 140 5.67 4.87 -9.15
CA GLN A 140 5.29 4.40 -10.50
C GLN A 140 3.90 4.93 -10.89
N LEU A 141 2.91 4.85 -10.00
CA LEU A 141 1.57 5.42 -10.21
C LEU A 141 1.64 6.91 -10.48
N HIS A 142 2.46 7.66 -9.74
CA HIS A 142 2.64 9.10 -9.93
C HIS A 142 3.09 9.42 -11.36
N SER A 143 4.06 8.66 -11.90
CA SER A 143 4.50 8.84 -13.30
C SER A 143 3.37 8.52 -14.30
N MET A 144 2.62 7.44 -14.08
CA MET A 144 1.49 7.06 -14.93
C MET A 144 0.34 8.10 -14.90
N LEU A 145 0.07 8.68 -13.72
CA LEU A 145 -0.95 9.71 -13.53
C LEU A 145 -0.58 11.00 -14.27
N ILE A 146 0.69 11.43 -14.19
CA ILE A 146 1.17 12.60 -14.96
C ILE A 146 1.05 12.35 -16.47
N GLU A 147 1.43 11.15 -16.95
CA GLU A 147 1.27 10.76 -18.34
C GLU A 147 -0.20 10.78 -18.78
N ALA A 148 -1.12 10.40 -17.89
CA ALA A 148 -2.56 10.47 -18.10
C ALA A 148 -3.15 11.89 -18.01
N GLY A 149 -2.33 12.91 -17.69
CA GLY A 149 -2.72 14.32 -17.71
C GLY A 149 -3.10 14.90 -16.34
N THR A 150 -2.88 14.17 -15.23
CA THR A 150 -3.09 14.75 -13.89
C THR A 150 -1.97 15.72 -13.51
N LYS A 151 -2.23 16.55 -12.50
CA LYS A 151 -1.17 17.36 -11.88
C LYS A 151 -0.27 16.47 -11.01
N PRO A 152 1.02 16.83 -10.84
CA PRO A 152 1.88 16.16 -9.87
C PRO A 152 1.28 16.20 -8.46
N LEU A 153 1.40 15.08 -7.74
CA LEU A 153 0.91 14.93 -6.37
C LEU A 153 2.04 15.23 -5.38
N ALA A 154 1.79 16.11 -4.40
CA ALA A 154 2.70 16.38 -3.30
C ALA A 154 2.39 15.39 -2.15
N ILE A 155 2.84 14.14 -2.28
CA ILE A 155 2.52 13.02 -1.36
C ILE A 155 3.73 12.50 -0.58
N ASP A 156 4.77 13.31 -0.41
CA ASP A 156 5.88 12.95 0.45
C ASP A 156 5.48 12.97 1.93
N LEU A 157 6.12 12.12 2.74
CA LEU A 157 5.85 12.03 4.18
C LEU A 157 5.92 13.38 4.91
N VAL A 158 6.81 14.28 4.48
CA VAL A 158 6.94 15.60 5.11
C VAL A 158 5.67 16.44 4.95
N TYR A 159 4.98 16.36 3.80
CA TYR A 159 3.73 17.10 3.59
C TYR A 159 2.60 16.58 4.47
N TYR A 160 2.49 15.25 4.61
CA TYR A 160 1.57 14.67 5.58
C TYR A 160 1.81 15.20 6.99
N CYS A 161 3.07 15.22 7.46
CA CYS A 161 3.38 15.73 8.80
C CYS A 161 3.06 17.22 8.98
N LEU A 162 3.21 18.03 7.93
CA LEU A 162 2.86 19.45 7.99
C LEU A 162 1.34 19.71 8.03
N GLU A 163 0.55 18.81 7.45
CA GLU A 163 -0.92 18.89 7.52
C GLU A 163 -1.45 18.34 8.86
N ASP A 164 -0.83 17.28 9.41
CA ASP A 164 -1.24 16.64 10.66
C ASP A 164 -0.94 17.51 11.89
N ASP A 165 0.09 18.36 11.82
CA ASP A 165 0.50 19.29 12.87
C ASP A 165 -0.26 20.66 12.79
N ALA A 166 -1.14 20.90 11.80
CA ALA A 166 -1.87 22.15 11.59
C ALA A 166 -3.28 22.12 12.19
#